data_71d3989866093ba3c8351c3cb0515a8d
#
_entry.id   71d3989866093ba3c8351c3cb0515a8d
#
_cell.length_a   1.000
_cell.length_b   1.000
_cell.length_c   1.000
_cell.angle_alpha   90.00
_cell.angle_beta   90.00
_cell.angle_gamma   90.00
#
_symmetry.space_group_name_H-M   'P 1'
#
loop_
_entity.id
_entity.type
_entity.pdbx_description
1 polymer ?
#
loop_
_entity_poly.entity_id
_entity_poly.type
_entity_poly.pdbx_seq_one_letter_code
_entity_poly.pdbx_strand_id
1 'polypeptide(L)'
;MKNIKIIVATHKKYQMPEDQMYFPVQVGAEGKTKIEEYTQDNTGNNISLKNPYFCELTGLYWAWKNLEAENIGLVHYRRYFTNKKKIPKEENEKFKIVLTQKETEELLKKTDIILPKKRKYYIENLYSHYEHTMYIEPLDETRRIIE
;
A
#
# COMPACT_ATOMS: atom_id res chain seq x y z
N MET A 1 -1.88 -22.21 6.50
CA MET A 1 -1.61 -20.98 5.69
C MET A 1 -1.78 -19.78 6.59
N LYS A 2 -0.83 -18.84 6.55
CA LYS A 2 -0.97 -17.60 7.32
C LYS A 2 -2.10 -16.74 6.74
N ASN A 3 -2.87 -16.09 7.59
CA ASN A 3 -3.88 -15.14 7.14
C ASN A 3 -3.19 -13.81 6.77
N ILE A 4 -2.85 -13.67 5.48
CA ILE A 4 -2.18 -12.47 4.93
C ILE A 4 -3.20 -11.67 4.15
N LYS A 5 -3.31 -10.37 4.42
CA LYS A 5 -4.10 -9.43 3.64
C LYS A 5 -3.22 -8.25 3.20
N ILE A 6 -3.10 -8.09 1.89
CA ILE A 6 -2.43 -6.93 1.29
C ILE A 6 -3.52 -6.01 0.74
N ILE A 7 -3.74 -4.89 1.42
CA ILE A 7 -4.71 -3.91 0.95
C ILE A 7 -4.17 -3.21 -0.31
N VAL A 8 -5.02 -3.16 -1.32
CA VAL A 8 -4.75 -2.43 -2.55
C VAL A 8 -5.49 -1.10 -2.45
N ALA A 9 -4.77 -0.06 -2.06
CA ALA A 9 -5.34 1.27 -1.92
C ALA A 9 -5.66 1.86 -3.29
N THR A 10 -6.91 2.25 -3.49
CA THR A 10 -7.40 2.82 -4.75
C THR A 10 -8.52 3.82 -4.52
N HIS A 11 -8.69 4.77 -5.44
CA HIS A 11 -9.78 5.74 -5.47
C HIS A 11 -10.66 5.57 -6.72
N LYS A 12 -10.39 4.54 -7.54
CA LYS A 12 -11.15 4.21 -8.75
C LYS A 12 -11.15 2.72 -9.01
N LYS A 13 -12.10 2.23 -9.80
CA LYS A 13 -12.12 0.85 -10.25
C LYS A 13 -10.88 0.57 -11.11
N TYR A 14 -10.19 -0.53 -10.82
CA TYR A 14 -8.98 -0.95 -11.53
C TYR A 14 -8.89 -2.47 -11.52
N GLN A 15 -8.13 -3.04 -12.47
CA GLN A 15 -7.85 -4.47 -12.48
C GLN A 15 -7.04 -4.86 -11.24
N MET A 16 -7.41 -5.97 -10.60
CA MET A 16 -6.77 -6.49 -9.40
C MET A 16 -6.05 -7.80 -9.71
N PRO A 17 -4.98 -8.14 -8.94
CA PRO A 17 -4.42 -9.49 -8.97
C PRO A 17 -5.48 -10.52 -8.55
N GLU A 18 -5.41 -11.73 -9.10
CA GLU A 18 -6.34 -12.83 -8.80
C GLU A 18 -6.09 -13.46 -7.43
N ASP A 19 -4.90 -13.30 -6.85
CA ASP A 19 -4.55 -13.89 -5.56
C ASP A 19 -5.37 -13.26 -4.42
N GLN A 20 -6.04 -14.08 -3.64
CA GLN A 20 -6.99 -13.68 -2.59
C GLN A 20 -6.36 -12.90 -1.42
N MET A 21 -5.03 -12.88 -1.30
CA MET A 21 -4.38 -12.02 -0.32
C MET A 21 -4.52 -10.53 -0.67
N TYR A 22 -4.72 -10.18 -1.97
CA TYR A 22 -4.94 -8.80 -2.38
C TYR A 22 -6.37 -8.38 -2.11
N PHE A 23 -6.52 -7.37 -1.27
CA PHE A 23 -7.80 -6.91 -0.75
C PHE A 23 -8.03 -5.44 -1.18
N PRO A 24 -8.91 -5.18 -2.17
CA PRO A 24 -9.12 -3.83 -2.67
C PRO A 24 -9.87 -2.96 -1.67
N VAL A 25 -9.28 -1.81 -1.35
CA VAL A 25 -9.84 -0.81 -0.44
C VAL A 25 -9.95 0.54 -1.14
N GLN A 26 -11.17 1.04 -1.25
CA GLN A 26 -11.44 2.41 -1.68
C GLN A 26 -11.04 3.35 -0.54
N VAL A 27 -9.95 4.10 -0.74
CA VAL A 27 -9.43 5.03 0.25
C VAL A 27 -9.99 6.44 0.09
N GLY A 28 -10.14 7.15 1.20
CA GLY A 28 -10.79 8.45 1.23
C GLY A 28 -12.24 8.36 0.73
N ALA A 29 -12.94 7.30 1.15
CA ALA A 29 -14.28 6.98 0.64
C ALA A 29 -15.38 7.86 1.24
N GLU A 30 -15.07 8.63 2.28
CA GLU A 30 -16.06 9.50 2.92
C GLU A 30 -16.66 10.50 1.93
N GLY A 31 -18.00 10.50 1.85
CA GLY A 31 -18.74 11.34 0.90
C GLY A 31 -18.62 10.96 -0.58
N LYS A 32 -18.00 9.83 -0.91
CA LYS A 32 -17.83 9.36 -2.29
C LYS A 32 -18.72 8.15 -2.60
N THR A 33 -19.09 8.03 -3.87
CA THR A 33 -19.81 6.85 -4.37
C THR A 33 -18.95 5.59 -4.17
N LYS A 34 -19.58 4.55 -3.64
CA LYS A 34 -18.94 3.25 -3.46
C LYS A 34 -18.54 2.64 -4.81
N ILE A 35 -17.31 2.16 -4.88
CA ILE A 35 -16.89 1.30 -5.97
C ILE A 35 -17.37 -0.11 -5.65
N GLU A 36 -18.19 -0.70 -6.54
CA GLU A 36 -18.68 -2.06 -6.37
C GLU A 36 -17.51 -3.04 -6.16
N GLU A 37 -17.73 -4.06 -5.32
CA GLU A 37 -16.78 -5.09 -4.95
C GLU A 37 -15.61 -4.62 -4.07
N TYR A 38 -15.49 -3.31 -3.78
CA TYR A 38 -14.42 -2.79 -2.93
C TYR A 38 -14.95 -2.46 -1.53
N THR A 39 -14.11 -2.71 -0.56
CA THR A 39 -14.36 -2.23 0.81
C THR A 39 -14.00 -0.76 0.89
N GLN A 40 -14.81 0.02 1.62
CA GLN A 40 -14.54 1.44 1.83
C GLN A 40 -13.83 1.65 3.17
N ASP A 41 -12.83 2.53 3.19
CA ASP A 41 -12.07 2.87 4.40
C ASP A 41 -12.81 3.79 5.39
N ASN A 42 -14.07 4.15 5.09
CA ASN A 42 -14.92 4.96 5.96
C ASN A 42 -15.87 4.15 6.85
N THR A 43 -15.66 2.83 6.96
CA THR A 43 -16.45 1.94 7.81
C THR A 43 -15.72 1.66 9.13
N GLY A 44 -16.47 1.32 10.19
CA GLY A 44 -15.90 0.99 11.49
C GLY A 44 -14.98 2.09 12.05
N ASN A 45 -13.89 1.69 12.71
CA ASN A 45 -12.89 2.64 13.21
C ASN A 45 -12.00 3.11 12.05
N ASN A 46 -12.09 4.38 11.68
CA ASN A 46 -11.45 4.90 10.49
C ASN A 46 -10.99 6.35 10.61
N ILE A 47 -10.16 6.77 9.66
CA ILE A 47 -9.70 8.14 9.48
C ILE A 47 -9.88 8.59 8.02
N SER A 48 -10.91 8.09 7.33
CA SER A 48 -11.14 8.33 5.90
C SER A 48 -11.19 9.81 5.52
N LEU A 49 -11.80 10.66 6.37
CA LEU A 49 -11.81 12.12 6.19
C LEU A 49 -10.41 12.76 6.13
N LYS A 50 -9.41 12.12 6.71
CA LYS A 50 -8.02 12.59 6.70
C LYS A 50 -7.24 12.18 5.44
N ASN A 51 -7.88 11.51 4.48
CA ASN A 51 -7.24 11.04 3.26
C ASN A 51 -6.49 12.13 2.47
N PRO A 52 -6.94 13.40 2.39
CA PRO A 52 -6.18 14.46 1.74
C PRO A 52 -4.76 14.67 2.32
N TYR A 53 -4.53 14.30 3.56
CA TYR A 53 -3.23 14.44 4.26
C TYR A 53 -2.46 13.12 4.37
N PHE A 54 -3.16 12.00 4.50
CA PHE A 54 -2.57 10.69 4.76
C PHE A 54 -2.60 9.74 3.57
N CYS A 55 -3.23 10.12 2.47
CA CYS A 55 -3.30 9.32 1.23
C CYS A 55 -3.67 7.85 1.51
N GLU A 56 -2.91 6.91 1.00
CA GLU A 56 -3.14 5.47 1.15
C GLU A 56 -3.10 4.97 2.60
N LEU A 57 -2.50 5.75 3.50
CA LEU A 57 -2.39 5.36 4.91
C LEU A 57 -3.74 5.33 5.62
N THR A 58 -4.77 6.02 5.11
CA THR A 58 -6.13 5.89 5.67
C THR A 58 -6.67 4.48 5.52
N GLY A 59 -6.36 3.81 4.39
CA GLY A 59 -6.69 2.41 4.17
C GLY A 59 -5.89 1.47 5.07
N LEU A 60 -4.60 1.76 5.30
CA LEU A 60 -3.78 0.96 6.21
C LEU A 60 -4.29 1.06 7.66
N TYR A 61 -4.64 2.28 8.11
CA TYR A 61 -5.25 2.49 9.41
C TYR A 61 -6.56 1.71 9.56
N TRP A 62 -7.43 1.81 8.55
CA TRP A 62 -8.68 1.08 8.51
C TRP A 62 -8.45 -0.44 8.62
N ALA A 63 -7.50 -0.97 7.85
CA ALA A 63 -7.17 -2.39 7.88
C ALA A 63 -6.66 -2.83 9.27
N TRP A 64 -5.77 -2.07 9.87
CA TRP A 64 -5.28 -2.35 11.23
C TRP A 64 -6.40 -2.40 12.27
N LYS A 65 -7.41 -1.55 12.15
CA LYS A 65 -8.50 -1.46 13.13
C LYS A 65 -9.65 -2.44 12.89
N ASN A 66 -9.84 -2.91 11.66
CA ASN A 66 -11.06 -3.62 11.27
C ASN A 66 -10.82 -4.99 10.61
N LEU A 67 -9.60 -5.32 10.17
CA LEU A 67 -9.30 -6.62 9.56
C LEU A 67 -8.67 -7.58 10.57
N GLU A 68 -9.19 -8.80 10.58
CA GLU A 68 -8.55 -9.93 11.25
C GLU A 68 -7.56 -10.60 10.29
N ALA A 69 -6.28 -10.24 10.42
CA ALA A 69 -5.20 -10.83 9.64
C ALA A 69 -3.92 -10.90 10.48
N GLU A 70 -3.13 -11.97 10.29
CA GLU A 70 -1.83 -12.12 10.96
C GLU A 70 -0.80 -11.15 10.41
N ASN A 71 -0.87 -10.90 9.11
CA ASN A 71 0.00 -9.96 8.42
C ASN A 71 -0.83 -9.04 7.53
N ILE A 72 -0.61 -7.75 7.66
CA ILE A 72 -1.26 -6.72 6.84
C ILE A 72 -0.18 -6.02 6.00
N GLY A 73 -0.41 -5.95 4.70
CA GLY A 73 0.42 -5.20 3.76
C GLY A 73 -0.34 -4.06 3.11
N LEU A 74 0.38 -3.13 2.52
CA LEU A 74 -0.14 -2.00 1.76
C LEU A 74 0.52 -1.94 0.40
N VAL A 75 -0.28 -1.88 -0.66
CA VAL A 75 0.16 -1.55 -2.02
C VAL A 75 -0.79 -0.52 -2.64
N HIS A 76 -0.29 0.20 -3.61
CA HIS A 76 -1.10 1.08 -4.44
C HIS A 76 -1.57 0.33 -5.69
N TYR A 77 -2.76 0.62 -6.22
CA TYR A 77 -3.34 -0.08 -7.39
C TYR A 77 -2.49 -0.07 -8.67
N ARG A 78 -1.42 0.73 -8.72
CA ARG A 78 -0.45 0.77 -9.82
C ARG A 78 0.94 0.25 -9.45
N ARG A 79 1.18 -0.15 -8.19
CA ARG A 79 2.50 -0.53 -7.67
C ARG A 79 2.36 -1.71 -6.74
N TYR A 80 2.90 -2.84 -7.14
CA TYR A 80 2.86 -4.09 -6.40
C TYR A 80 4.27 -4.58 -6.10
N PHE A 81 4.40 -5.41 -5.09
CA PHE A 81 5.64 -6.13 -4.82
C PHE A 81 5.85 -7.25 -5.85
N THR A 82 7.11 -7.47 -6.23
CA THR A 82 7.53 -8.59 -7.05
C THR A 82 8.93 -9.04 -6.66
N ASN A 83 9.18 -10.34 -6.74
CA ASN A 83 10.52 -10.93 -6.61
C ASN A 83 11.17 -11.19 -7.98
N LYS A 84 10.48 -10.87 -9.08
CA LYS A 84 10.98 -11.09 -10.44
C LYS A 84 11.91 -9.96 -10.87
N LYS A 85 12.99 -10.33 -11.58
CA LYS A 85 13.98 -9.36 -12.07
C LYS A 85 13.52 -8.61 -13.32
N LYS A 86 12.71 -9.27 -14.17
CA LYS A 86 12.18 -8.67 -15.40
C LYS A 86 10.75 -8.22 -15.17
N ILE A 87 10.49 -6.96 -15.47
CA ILE A 87 9.14 -6.38 -15.41
C ILE A 87 8.60 -6.36 -16.83
N PRO A 88 7.42 -6.96 -17.07
CA PRO A 88 6.77 -6.91 -18.39
C PRO A 88 6.48 -5.47 -18.80
N LYS A 89 6.54 -5.21 -20.10
CA LYS A 89 6.19 -3.89 -20.65
C LYS A 89 4.67 -3.70 -20.74
N GLU A 90 3.95 -4.78 -20.98
CA GLU A 90 2.49 -4.78 -21.14
C GLU A 90 1.80 -4.76 -19.76
N GLU A 91 0.77 -3.95 -19.65
CA GLU A 91 0.09 -3.69 -18.37
C GLU A 91 -0.68 -4.93 -17.85
N ASN A 92 -1.31 -5.69 -18.73
CA ASN A 92 -2.00 -6.94 -18.45
C ASN A 92 -1.07 -8.06 -17.97
N GLU A 93 0.22 -8.01 -18.32
CA GLU A 93 1.23 -8.97 -17.89
C GLU A 93 1.78 -8.67 -16.48
N LYS A 94 1.59 -7.46 -15.95
CA LYS A 94 2.12 -7.06 -14.64
C LYS A 94 1.59 -7.93 -13.51
N PHE A 95 0.34 -8.35 -13.56
CA PHE A 95 -0.26 -9.18 -12.52
C PHE A 95 0.29 -10.59 -12.47
N LYS A 96 0.92 -11.09 -13.56
CA LYS A 96 1.57 -12.40 -13.57
C LYS A 96 2.87 -12.46 -12.76
N ILE A 97 3.41 -11.31 -12.41
CA ILE A 97 4.70 -11.21 -11.69
C ILE A 97 4.59 -10.65 -10.28
N VAL A 98 3.39 -10.26 -9.84
CA VAL A 98 3.19 -9.82 -8.46
C VAL A 98 3.43 -10.97 -7.48
N LEU A 99 3.83 -10.66 -6.25
CA LEU A 99 4.00 -11.68 -5.22
C LEU A 99 2.70 -12.44 -5.02
N THR A 100 2.78 -13.75 -4.97
CA THR A 100 1.69 -14.63 -4.56
C THR A 100 1.68 -14.81 -3.04
N GLN A 101 0.56 -15.27 -2.48
CA GLN A 101 0.47 -15.60 -1.06
C GLN A 101 1.59 -16.57 -0.64
N LYS A 102 1.83 -17.62 -1.43
CA LYS A 102 2.89 -18.61 -1.15
C LYS A 102 4.28 -17.97 -1.10
N GLU A 103 4.62 -17.12 -2.07
CA GLU A 103 5.90 -16.41 -2.10
C GLU A 103 6.03 -15.45 -0.90
N THR A 104 4.95 -14.78 -0.52
CA THR A 104 4.90 -13.88 0.63
C THR A 104 5.09 -14.65 1.94
N GLU A 105 4.45 -15.81 2.11
CA GLU A 105 4.65 -16.70 3.26
C GLU A 105 6.11 -17.15 3.38
N GLU A 106 6.75 -17.52 2.27
CA GLU A 106 8.17 -17.92 2.29
C GLU A 106 9.12 -16.77 2.66
N LEU A 107 8.79 -15.54 2.27
CA LEU A 107 9.54 -14.37 2.69
C LEU A 107 9.34 -14.10 4.19
N LEU A 108 8.11 -14.15 4.69
CA LEU A 108 7.77 -13.91 6.09
C LEU A 108 8.26 -14.99 7.06
N LYS A 109 8.78 -16.13 6.57
CA LYS A 109 9.54 -17.08 7.40
C LYS A 109 10.95 -16.56 7.74
N LYS A 110 11.45 -15.61 6.97
CA LYS A 110 12.84 -15.11 7.06
C LYS A 110 12.93 -13.69 7.61
N THR A 111 11.83 -12.96 7.62
CA THR A 111 11.77 -11.57 8.06
C THR A 111 10.37 -11.23 8.56
N ASP A 112 10.29 -10.30 9.50
CA ASP A 112 9.01 -9.82 10.04
C ASP A 112 8.40 -8.73 9.15
N ILE A 113 9.21 -8.05 8.32
CA ILE A 113 8.80 -6.92 7.49
C ILE A 113 9.34 -7.09 6.07
N ILE A 114 8.47 -6.89 5.07
CA ILE A 114 8.82 -6.87 3.66
C ILE A 114 8.70 -5.43 3.15
N LEU A 115 9.82 -4.87 2.69
CA LEU A 115 9.88 -3.52 2.14
C LEU A 115 10.37 -3.56 0.67
N PRO A 116 9.99 -2.56 -0.14
CA PRO A 116 10.54 -2.42 -1.48
C PRO A 116 12.04 -2.13 -1.42
N LYS A 117 12.77 -2.44 -2.49
CA LYS A 117 14.16 -2.05 -2.62
C LYS A 117 14.31 -0.54 -2.50
N LYS A 118 15.33 -0.11 -1.76
CA LYS A 118 15.69 1.29 -1.62
C LYS A 118 15.88 1.93 -3.01
N ARG A 119 15.14 3.00 -3.27
CA ARG A 119 15.33 3.80 -4.48
C ARG A 119 16.64 4.57 -4.39
N LYS A 120 17.41 4.56 -5.46
CA LYS A 120 18.64 5.34 -5.57
C LYS A 120 18.36 6.57 -6.44
N TYR A 121 18.65 7.73 -5.89
CA TYR A 121 18.64 8.99 -6.61
C TYR A 121 20.09 9.32 -6.99
N TYR A 122 20.35 9.76 -8.23
CA TYR A 122 21.71 9.99 -8.71
C TYR A 122 22.28 11.31 -8.22
N ILE A 123 21.46 12.35 -8.11
CA ILE A 123 21.86 13.73 -7.83
C ILE A 123 21.38 14.16 -6.44
N GLU A 124 20.34 13.53 -5.91
CA GLU A 124 19.67 13.92 -4.67
C GLU A 124 19.69 12.76 -3.66
N ASN A 125 19.61 13.08 -2.40
CA ASN A 125 19.21 12.13 -1.37
C ASN A 125 17.68 12.15 -1.19
N LEU A 126 17.16 11.28 -0.35
CA LEU A 126 15.70 11.18 -0.13
C LEU A 126 15.12 12.47 0.48
N TYR A 127 15.88 13.12 1.38
CA TYR A 127 15.46 14.35 2.04
C TYR A 127 15.34 15.51 1.02
N SER A 128 16.38 15.78 0.25
CA SER A 128 16.36 16.84 -0.76
C SER A 128 15.32 16.57 -1.86
N HIS A 129 15.13 15.31 -2.24
CA HIS A 129 14.07 14.97 -3.19
C HIS A 129 12.67 15.24 -2.62
N TYR A 130 12.46 14.98 -1.33
CA TYR A 130 11.19 15.28 -0.66
C TYR A 130 10.96 16.79 -0.59
N GLU A 131 11.99 17.57 -0.21
CA GLU A 131 11.97 19.03 -0.14
C GLU A 131 11.57 19.69 -1.48
N HIS A 132 12.08 19.17 -2.61
CA HIS A 132 11.74 19.69 -3.94
C HIS A 132 10.35 19.31 -4.45
N THR A 133 9.74 18.27 -3.90
CA THR A 133 8.46 17.73 -4.39
C THR A 133 7.30 17.95 -3.44
N MET A 134 7.57 18.23 -2.19
CA MET A 134 6.60 18.35 -1.10
C MET A 134 6.99 19.48 -0.14
N TYR A 135 6.16 19.70 0.87
CA TYR A 135 6.51 20.56 2.00
C TYR A 135 7.42 19.78 2.97
N ILE A 136 8.55 20.36 3.36
CA ILE A 136 9.55 19.69 4.19
C ILE A 136 9.17 19.67 5.68
N GLU A 137 8.42 20.66 6.13
CA GLU A 137 8.06 20.84 7.52
C GLU A 137 7.39 19.61 8.18
N PRO A 138 6.47 18.89 7.50
CA PRO A 138 5.90 17.66 8.07
C PRO A 138 6.93 16.56 8.28
N LEU A 139 7.96 16.47 7.43
CA LEU A 139 9.02 15.48 7.58
C LEU A 139 9.92 15.82 8.77
N ASP A 140 10.31 17.09 8.91
CA ASP A 140 11.13 17.56 10.02
C ASP A 140 10.39 17.45 11.36
N GLU A 141 9.11 17.79 11.38
CA GLU A 141 8.28 17.63 12.59
C GLU A 141 8.09 16.15 12.96
N THR A 142 7.90 15.28 11.99
CA THR A 142 7.84 13.83 12.21
C THR A 142 9.14 13.32 12.84
N ARG A 143 10.27 13.76 12.32
CA ARG A 143 11.59 13.43 12.87
C ARG A 143 11.72 13.88 14.31
N ARG A 144 11.36 15.13 14.62
CA ARG A 144 11.39 15.68 15.99
C ARG A 144 10.52 14.90 16.97
N ILE A 145 9.40 14.33 16.52
CA ILE A 145 8.49 13.54 17.38
C ILE A 145 9.06 12.14 17.65
N ILE A 146 9.79 11.57 16.69
CA ILE A 146 10.31 10.19 16.79
C ILE A 146 11.66 10.14 17.53
N GLU A 147 12.51 11.15 17.37
CA GLU A 147 13.81 11.27 18.07
C GLU A 147 13.63 11.84 19.48
#